data_5696ed2bcf7d5171d9d09f20313e0e48
#
_entry.id   5696ed2bcf7d5171d9d09f20313e0e48
#
_cell.length_a   1.000
_cell.length_b   1.000
_cell.length_c   1.000
_cell.angle_alpha   90.00
_cell.angle_beta   90.00
_cell.angle_gamma   90.00
#
_symmetry.space_group_name_H-M   'P 1'
#
loop_
_entity.id
_entity.type
_entity.pdbx_description
1 polymer ?
#
loop_
_entity_poly.entity_id
_entity_poly.type
_entity_poly.pdbx_seq_one_letter_code
_entity_poly.pdbx_strand_id
1 'polypeptide(L)'
;VDGLKAINDAHGHAAGDFALLRLAELLRANIRASDIAARIGGDEFALLLDQLDEEAALEKGQRLNRVIADTHIEFSGRRFGLSASIGCIMITPEENEDQLLARADQEMYRVKQSRA
;
A
#
# COMPACT_ATOMS: atom_id res chain seq x y z
N VAL A 1 -6.38 10.13 -10.77
CA VAL A 1 -5.76 9.05 -11.55
C VAL A 1 -4.89 8.23 -10.62
N ASP A 2 -5.09 6.94 -10.57
CA ASP A 2 -4.24 6.11 -9.73
C ASP A 2 -2.92 5.81 -10.46
N GLY A 3 -1.86 5.54 -9.69
CA GLY A 3 -0.52 5.34 -10.22
C GLY A 3 -0.41 4.10 -11.10
N LEU A 4 -1.18 3.06 -10.79
CA LEU A 4 -1.18 1.82 -11.58
C LEU A 4 -1.76 2.06 -12.97
N LYS A 5 -2.83 2.85 -13.06
CA LYS A 5 -3.41 3.22 -14.35
C LYS A 5 -2.41 4.02 -15.18
N ALA A 6 -1.68 4.95 -14.57
CA ALA A 6 -0.66 5.72 -15.25
C ALA A 6 0.45 4.81 -15.81
N ILE A 7 0.87 3.80 -15.06
CA ILE A 7 1.86 2.82 -15.51
C ILE A 7 1.31 2.01 -16.69
N ASN A 8 0.08 1.54 -16.59
CA ASN A 8 -0.56 0.79 -17.67
C ASN A 8 -0.65 1.62 -18.96
N ASP A 9 -1.05 2.88 -18.84
CA ASP A 9 -1.22 3.77 -19.99
C ASP A 9 0.13 4.11 -20.64
N ALA A 10 1.18 4.30 -19.83
CA ALA A 10 2.49 4.69 -20.34
C ALA A 10 3.34 3.50 -20.81
N HIS A 11 3.21 2.36 -20.16
CA HIS A 11 4.12 1.22 -20.34
C HIS A 11 3.43 -0.11 -20.66
N GLY A 12 2.10 -0.14 -20.68
CA GLY A 12 1.31 -1.34 -20.95
C GLY A 12 0.90 -2.10 -19.72
N HIS A 13 -0.09 -2.99 -19.87
CA HIS A 13 -0.65 -3.77 -18.76
C HIS A 13 0.35 -4.73 -18.12
N ALA A 14 1.27 -5.27 -18.91
CA ALA A 14 2.31 -6.16 -18.39
C ALA A 14 3.22 -5.42 -17.41
N ALA A 15 3.52 -4.16 -17.70
CA ALA A 15 4.33 -3.34 -16.78
C ALA A 15 3.56 -3.03 -15.49
N GLY A 16 2.25 -2.76 -15.59
CA GLY A 16 1.41 -2.57 -14.41
C GLY A 16 1.33 -3.82 -13.54
N ASP A 17 1.18 -4.99 -14.14
CA ASP A 17 1.17 -6.25 -13.43
C ASP A 17 2.50 -6.51 -12.72
N PHE A 18 3.60 -6.21 -13.39
CA PHE A 18 4.93 -6.34 -12.80
C PHE A 18 5.12 -5.39 -11.61
N ALA A 19 4.65 -4.15 -11.75
CA ALA A 19 4.69 -3.17 -10.68
C ALA A 19 3.90 -3.65 -9.46
N LEU A 20 2.73 -4.23 -9.68
CA LEU A 20 1.88 -4.76 -8.62
C LEU A 20 2.56 -5.91 -7.88
N LEU A 21 3.24 -6.80 -8.61
CA LEU A 21 4.01 -7.90 -8.01
C LEU A 21 5.16 -7.37 -7.15
N ARG A 22 5.88 -6.37 -7.63
CA ARG A 22 6.98 -5.76 -6.87
C ARG A 22 6.46 -5.10 -5.59
N LEU A 23 5.32 -4.43 -5.69
CA LEU A 23 4.68 -3.83 -4.53
C LEU A 23 4.30 -4.89 -3.49
N ALA A 24 3.71 -6.00 -3.94
CA ALA A 24 3.36 -7.11 -3.06
C ALA A 24 4.59 -7.69 -2.36
N GLU A 25 5.70 -7.83 -3.06
CA GLU A 25 6.96 -8.30 -2.48
C GLU A 25 7.48 -7.34 -1.42
N LEU A 26 7.44 -6.03 -1.68
CA LEU A 26 7.83 -5.01 -0.72
C LEU A 26 7.00 -5.07 0.54
N LEU A 27 5.69 -5.22 0.41
CA LEU A 27 4.79 -5.30 1.55
C LEU A 27 5.06 -6.55 2.38
N ARG A 28 5.23 -7.71 1.74
CA ARG A 28 5.52 -8.95 2.45
C ARG A 28 6.83 -8.90 3.21
N ALA A 29 7.84 -8.22 2.65
CA ALA A 29 9.13 -8.09 3.30
C ALA A 29 9.08 -7.22 4.56
N ASN A 30 8.02 -6.43 4.71
CA ASN A 30 7.90 -5.43 5.78
C ASN A 30 6.76 -5.71 6.75
N ILE A 31 6.08 -6.85 6.64
CA ILE A 31 5.01 -7.22 7.58
C ILE A 31 5.35 -8.53 8.27
N ARG A 32 4.78 -8.71 9.46
CA ARG A 32 4.94 -9.94 10.24
C ARG A 32 3.86 -10.96 9.83
N ALA A 33 4.06 -12.22 10.22
CA ALA A 33 3.10 -13.28 9.92
C ALA A 33 1.69 -13.00 10.48
N SER A 34 1.61 -12.26 11.59
CA SER A 34 0.34 -11.89 12.22
C SER A 34 -0.33 -10.67 11.57
N ASP A 35 0.36 -9.99 10.66
CA ASP A 35 -0.19 -8.83 9.97
C ASP A 35 -0.86 -9.25 8.67
N ILE A 36 -1.81 -8.44 8.21
CA ILE A 36 -2.54 -8.70 6.97
C ILE A 36 -2.38 -7.52 6.03
N ALA A 37 -2.07 -7.80 4.78
CA ALA A 37 -2.07 -6.80 3.73
C ALA A 37 -3.29 -7.01 2.85
N ALA A 38 -4.06 -5.95 2.62
CA ALA A 38 -5.26 -6.00 1.81
C ALA A 38 -5.20 -4.94 0.73
N ARG A 39 -5.53 -5.30 -0.50
CA ARG A 39 -5.67 -4.35 -1.60
C ARG A 39 -7.07 -3.75 -1.55
N ILE A 40 -7.16 -2.43 -1.39
CA ILE A 40 -8.44 -1.73 -1.28
C ILE A 40 -8.89 -1.23 -2.65
N GLY A 41 -7.99 -0.75 -3.45
CA GLY A 41 -8.28 -0.23 -4.78
C GLY A 41 -7.08 -0.41 -5.69
N GLY A 42 -7.03 0.27 -6.83
CA GLY A 42 -5.98 0.12 -7.84
C GLY A 42 -4.57 0.06 -7.26
N ASP A 43 -4.11 1.18 -6.69
CA ASP A 43 -2.79 1.28 -6.05
C ASP A 43 -2.90 1.56 -4.55
N GLU A 44 -4.01 1.18 -3.94
CA GLU A 44 -4.29 1.43 -2.53
C GLU A 44 -4.25 0.14 -1.74
N PHE A 45 -3.45 0.13 -0.67
CA PHE A 45 -3.28 -1.03 0.19
C PHE A 45 -3.45 -0.63 1.65
N ALA A 46 -4.08 -1.50 2.41
CA ALA A 46 -4.18 -1.34 3.85
C ALA A 46 -3.40 -2.44 4.53
N LEU A 47 -2.66 -2.09 5.56
CA LEU A 47 -1.99 -3.05 6.43
C LEU A 47 -2.75 -3.10 7.75
N LEU A 48 -3.21 -4.29 8.10
CA LEU A 48 -3.87 -4.55 9.36
C LEU A 48 -2.84 -5.13 10.30
N LEU A 49 -2.45 -4.34 11.29
CA LEU A 49 -1.32 -4.65 12.16
C LEU A 49 -1.80 -5.18 13.49
N ASP A 50 -1.24 -6.30 13.90
CA ASP A 50 -1.54 -6.94 15.16
C ASP A 50 -0.47 -6.56 16.19
N GLN A 51 -0.89 -6.30 17.42
CA GLN A 51 0.00 -6.05 18.56
C GLN A 51 0.98 -4.88 18.38
N LEU A 52 0.53 -3.82 17.71
CA LEU A 52 1.26 -2.57 17.65
C LEU A 52 0.40 -1.46 18.25
N ASP A 53 1.03 -0.45 18.85
CA ASP A 53 0.30 0.73 19.27
C ASP A 53 0.08 1.67 18.07
N GLU A 54 -0.75 2.67 18.27
CA GLU A 54 -1.17 3.60 17.23
C GLU A 54 0.03 4.36 16.63
N GLU A 55 0.94 4.80 17.48
CA GLU A 55 2.13 5.53 17.04
C GLU A 55 3.04 4.67 16.17
N ALA A 56 3.29 3.43 16.59
CA ALA A 56 4.10 2.50 15.82
C ALA A 56 3.46 2.15 14.47
N ALA A 57 2.13 2.00 14.44
CA ALA A 57 1.41 1.75 13.19
C ALA A 57 1.53 2.93 12.23
N LEU A 58 1.41 4.16 12.73
CA LEU A 58 1.56 5.36 11.93
C LEU A 58 2.97 5.49 11.37
N GLU A 59 3.99 5.27 12.19
CA GLU A 59 5.39 5.30 11.74
C GLU A 59 5.67 4.27 10.66
N LYS A 60 5.13 3.06 10.81
CA LYS A 60 5.30 2.01 9.82
C LYS A 60 4.70 2.40 8.48
N GLY A 61 3.51 2.97 8.50
CA GLY A 61 2.84 3.45 7.28
C GLY A 61 3.64 4.53 6.59
N GLN A 62 4.14 5.51 7.34
CA GLN A 62 4.95 6.60 6.80
C GLN A 62 6.25 6.08 6.18
N ARG A 63 6.92 5.13 6.86
CA ARG A 63 8.15 4.54 6.36
C ARG A 63 7.91 3.77 5.06
N LEU A 64 6.85 2.97 5.00
CA LEU A 64 6.52 2.19 3.81
C LEU A 64 6.16 3.09 2.64
N ASN A 65 5.42 4.16 2.87
CA ASN A 65 5.10 5.12 1.83
C ASN A 65 6.37 5.78 1.26
N ARG A 66 7.35 6.10 2.11
CA ARG A 66 8.63 6.64 1.65
C ARG A 66 9.42 5.61 0.84
N VAL A 67 9.47 4.36 1.31
CA VAL A 67 10.18 3.31 0.60
C VAL A 67 9.60 3.10 -0.80
N ILE A 68 8.27 3.10 -0.91
CA ILE A 68 7.59 2.96 -2.19
C ILE A 68 7.89 4.14 -3.11
N ALA A 69 7.83 5.36 -2.58
CA ALA A 69 8.11 6.56 -3.36
C ALA A 69 9.53 6.58 -3.91
N ASP A 70 10.48 5.98 -3.19
CA ASP A 70 11.88 5.92 -3.59
C ASP A 70 12.21 4.70 -4.47
N THR A 71 11.25 3.80 -4.68
CA THR A 71 11.49 2.57 -5.45
C THR A 71 11.25 2.82 -6.93
N HIS A 72 12.19 2.34 -7.75
CA HIS A 72 12.06 2.35 -9.21
C HIS A 72 12.03 0.92 -9.73
N ILE A 73 11.31 0.73 -10.82
CA ILE A 73 11.15 -0.57 -11.46
C ILE A 73 11.71 -0.49 -12.86
N GLU A 74 12.44 -1.54 -13.25
CA GLU A 74 12.89 -1.70 -14.63
C GLU A 74 12.11 -2.82 -15.28
N PHE A 75 11.48 -2.51 -16.39
CA PHE A 75 10.68 -3.48 -17.14
C PHE A 75 10.83 -3.20 -18.64
N SER A 76 11.23 -4.22 -19.39
CA SER A 76 11.44 -4.12 -20.85
C SER A 76 12.33 -2.94 -21.24
N GLY A 77 13.41 -2.72 -20.49
CA GLY A 77 14.37 -1.66 -20.76
C GLY A 77 13.92 -0.26 -20.36
N ARG A 78 12.76 -0.13 -19.73
CA ARG A 78 12.24 1.14 -19.26
C ARG A 78 12.29 1.20 -17.73
N ARG A 79 12.53 2.40 -17.21
CA ARG A 79 12.56 2.64 -15.76
C ARG A 79 11.45 3.59 -15.38
N PHE A 80 10.69 3.24 -14.36
CA PHE A 80 9.61 4.11 -13.86
C PHE A 80 9.46 3.95 -12.35
N GLY A 81 8.85 4.95 -11.73
CA GLY A 81 8.60 4.94 -10.30
C GLY A 81 7.40 4.09 -9.93
N LEU A 82 7.47 3.49 -8.75
CA LEU A 82 6.35 2.78 -8.16
C LEU A 82 5.47 3.78 -7.42
N SER A 83 4.16 3.70 -7.61
CA SER A 83 3.21 4.59 -6.95
C SER A 83 2.12 3.78 -6.26
N ALA A 84 1.97 4.01 -4.96
CA ALA A 84 0.93 3.37 -4.17
C ALA A 84 0.69 4.17 -2.90
N SER A 85 -0.47 3.96 -2.30
CA SER A 85 -0.80 4.53 -0.99
C SER A 85 -0.99 3.40 0.00
N ILE A 86 -0.27 3.48 1.13
CA ILE A 86 -0.35 2.47 2.19
C ILE A 86 -0.94 3.13 3.43
N GLY A 87 -2.06 2.60 3.90
CA GLY A 87 -2.64 2.98 5.18
C GLY A 87 -2.45 1.83 6.18
N CYS A 88 -2.04 2.16 7.39
CA CYS A 88 -1.85 1.16 8.45
C CYS A 88 -2.90 1.37 9.53
N ILE A 89 -3.59 0.31 9.90
CA ILE A 89 -4.52 0.31 11.03
C ILE A 89 -4.19 -0.85 11.96
N MET A 90 -4.49 -0.66 13.25
CA MET A 90 -4.34 -1.72 14.23
C MET A 90 -5.59 -2.60 14.22
N ILE A 91 -5.39 -3.92 14.35
CA ILE A 91 -6.50 -4.84 14.51
C ILE A 91 -7.01 -4.75 15.96
N THR A 92 -8.31 -4.56 16.10
CA THR A 92 -8.97 -4.52 17.40
C THR A 92 -9.85 -5.77 17.53
N PRO A 93 -9.68 -6.60 18.57
CA PRO A 93 -10.43 -7.86 18.68
C PRO A 93 -11.94 -7.70 18.68
N GLU A 94 -12.44 -6.55 19.10
CA GLU A 94 -13.88 -6.27 19.18
C GLU A 94 -14.50 -5.90 17.84
N GLU A 95 -13.68 -5.59 16.83
CA GLU A 95 -14.19 -5.18 15.53
C GLU A 95 -14.44 -6.37 14.62
N ASN A 96 -15.51 -6.30 13.85
CA ASN A 96 -15.75 -7.27 12.80
C ASN A 96 -15.07 -6.84 11.50
N GLU A 97 -15.15 -7.68 10.47
CA GLU A 97 -14.51 -7.43 9.19
C GLU A 97 -14.99 -6.11 8.55
N ASP A 98 -16.31 -5.85 8.59
CA ASP A 98 -16.88 -4.64 8.00
C ASP A 98 -16.35 -3.38 8.67
N GLN A 99 -16.20 -3.41 9.99
CA GLN A 99 -15.66 -2.28 10.75
C GLN A 99 -14.19 -2.05 10.43
N LEU A 100 -13.40 -3.12 10.30
CA LEU A 100 -12.00 -3.03 9.91
C LEU A 100 -11.84 -2.44 8.52
N LEU A 101 -12.65 -2.88 7.57
CA LEU A 101 -12.62 -2.35 6.21
C LEU A 101 -13.00 -0.87 6.16
N ALA A 102 -14.00 -0.46 6.94
CA ALA A 102 -14.39 0.94 7.02
C ALA A 102 -13.24 1.82 7.56
N ARG A 103 -12.52 1.33 8.58
CA ARG A 103 -11.35 2.04 9.10
C ARG A 103 -10.23 2.10 8.08
N ALA A 104 -10.01 1.02 7.34
CA ALA A 104 -9.01 0.98 6.27
C ALA A 104 -9.31 2.03 5.19
N ASP A 105 -10.57 2.14 4.78
CA ASP A 105 -10.99 3.15 3.81
C ASP A 105 -10.75 4.57 4.32
N GLN A 106 -11.06 4.83 5.59
CA GLN A 106 -10.82 6.13 6.20
C GLN A 106 -9.34 6.48 6.22
N GLU A 107 -8.49 5.51 6.58
CA GLU A 107 -7.05 5.70 6.61
C GLU A 107 -6.49 5.96 5.22
N MET A 108 -6.99 5.26 4.20
CA MET A 108 -6.59 5.48 2.81
C MET A 108 -6.96 6.88 2.34
N TYR A 109 -8.14 7.35 2.70
CA TYR A 109 -8.56 8.71 2.37
C TYR A 109 -7.61 9.73 2.99
N ARG A 110 -7.24 9.54 4.26
CA ARG A 110 -6.31 10.42 4.95
C ARG A 110 -4.93 10.42 4.29
N VAL A 111 -4.43 9.26 3.92
CA VAL A 111 -3.13 9.12 3.26
C VAL A 111 -3.13 9.84 1.91
N LYS A 112 -4.20 9.69 1.13
CA LYS A 112 -4.33 10.36 -0.16
C LYS A 112 -4.37 11.88 -0.01
N GLN A 113 -5.04 12.38 1.01
CA GLN A 113 -5.06 13.82 1.30
C GLN A 113 -3.66 14.35 1.59
N SER A 114 -2.85 13.57 2.31
CA SER A 114 -1.47 13.95 2.62
C SER A 114 -0.56 14.00 1.40
N ARG A 115 -0.88 13.23 0.36
CA ARG A 115 -0.09 13.19 -0.89
C ARG A 115 -0.39 14.36 -1.82
N ALA A 116 -1.52 14.97 -1.66
CA ALA A 116 -1.98 16.05 -2.55
C ALA A 116 -1.19 17.40 -2.34
#